data_d26e6a92d9017007a4e1ec2282f6ef3f
#
_entry.id   d26e6a92d9017007a4e1ec2282f6ef3f
#
_cell.length_a   1.000
_cell.length_b   1.000
_cell.length_c   1.000
_cell.angle_alpha   90.00
_cell.angle_beta   90.00
_cell.angle_gamma   90.00
#
_symmetry.space_group_name_H-M   'P 1'
#
loop_
_entity.id
_entity.type
_entity.pdbx_description
1 polymer ?
#
loop_
_entity_poly.entity_id
_entity_poly.type
_entity_poly.pdbx_seq_one_letter_code
_entity_poly.pdbx_strand_id
1 'polypeptide(L)'
;MSLKIAVAQLNFVVGDMPGNARRIIDAARAAYAQGARLLLTPELSICAYICEDLFLRPSFIAACDDAVKTVARETAELAGMAIVVGHPVGRGAQGKSVSVSQRTNSASVIRDGRVIENYAKRLLPNYQVFDERRYFTPGQGTCVFEAGGVS
;
A
#
# COMPACT_ATOMS: atom_id res chain seq x y z
N MET A 1 3.93 27.73 4.71
CA MET A 1 3.71 26.75 3.62
C MET A 1 2.52 25.91 4.00
N SER A 2 1.62 25.58 3.06
CA SER A 2 0.49 24.66 3.32
C SER A 2 0.65 23.43 2.43
N LEU A 3 0.58 22.24 3.03
CA LEU A 3 0.56 20.95 2.32
C LEU A 3 -0.90 20.62 1.96
N LYS A 4 -1.20 20.45 0.66
CA LYS A 4 -2.50 19.92 0.23
C LYS A 4 -2.43 18.40 0.21
N ILE A 5 -3.33 17.77 0.96
CA ILE A 5 -3.47 16.31 1.07
C ILE A 5 -4.76 15.90 0.37
N ALA A 6 -4.70 14.81 -0.39
CA ALA A 6 -5.86 14.15 -0.96
C ALA A 6 -6.09 12.78 -0.27
N VAL A 7 -7.34 12.44 -0.02
CA VAL A 7 -7.75 11.13 0.49
C VAL A 7 -8.56 10.43 -0.59
N ALA A 8 -8.07 9.30 -1.07
CA ALA A 8 -8.72 8.53 -2.14
C ALA A 8 -9.71 7.52 -1.53
N GLN A 9 -10.96 7.93 -1.40
CA GLN A 9 -12.06 7.03 -1.04
C GLN A 9 -12.63 6.39 -2.30
N LEU A 10 -12.11 5.21 -2.65
CA LEU A 10 -12.42 4.49 -3.90
C LEU A 10 -13.01 3.12 -3.58
N ASN A 11 -13.85 2.63 -4.50
CA ASN A 11 -14.40 1.27 -4.42
C ASN A 11 -13.40 0.28 -5.06
N PHE A 12 -12.56 -0.29 -4.23
CA PHE A 12 -11.60 -1.33 -4.64
C PHE A 12 -12.27 -2.70 -4.75
N VAL A 13 -11.76 -3.53 -5.66
CA VAL A 13 -12.27 -4.88 -5.91
C VAL A 13 -11.31 -5.92 -5.32
N VAL A 14 -11.84 -6.84 -4.50
CA VAL A 14 -11.03 -7.90 -3.87
C VAL A 14 -10.33 -8.74 -4.93
N GLY A 15 -9.01 -8.84 -4.83
CA GLY A 15 -8.18 -9.63 -5.73
C GLY A 15 -7.93 -9.04 -7.12
N ASP A 16 -8.46 -7.86 -7.44
CA ASP A 16 -8.21 -7.17 -8.72
C ASP A 16 -7.03 -6.19 -8.58
N MET A 17 -5.81 -6.71 -8.34
CA MET A 17 -4.63 -5.86 -8.17
C MET A 17 -4.38 -4.91 -9.36
N PRO A 18 -4.47 -5.36 -10.63
CA PRO A 18 -4.28 -4.44 -11.77
C PRO A 18 -5.33 -3.32 -11.83
N GLY A 19 -6.60 -3.65 -11.63
CA GLY A 19 -7.69 -2.66 -11.64
C GLY A 19 -7.60 -1.68 -10.47
N ASN A 20 -7.23 -2.18 -9.28
CA ASN A 20 -7.03 -1.34 -8.10
C ASN A 20 -5.83 -0.40 -8.27
N ALA A 21 -4.71 -0.90 -8.81
CA ALA A 21 -3.54 -0.07 -9.15
C ALA A 21 -3.92 1.05 -10.13
N ARG A 22 -4.72 0.73 -11.16
CA ARG A 22 -5.21 1.74 -12.12
C ARG A 22 -6.02 2.84 -11.42
N ARG A 23 -6.95 2.47 -10.53
CA ARG A 23 -7.74 3.45 -9.75
C ARG A 23 -6.85 4.35 -8.90
N ILE A 24 -5.79 3.81 -8.29
CA ILE A 24 -4.83 4.58 -7.50
C ILE A 24 -4.06 5.56 -8.39
N ILE A 25 -3.57 5.11 -9.55
CA ILE A 25 -2.84 5.94 -10.51
C ILE A 25 -3.70 7.11 -10.99
N ASP A 26 -4.95 6.83 -11.38
CA ASP A 26 -5.89 7.84 -11.87
C ASP A 26 -6.22 8.86 -10.78
N ALA A 27 -6.43 8.39 -9.54
CA ALA A 27 -6.65 9.29 -8.39
C ALA A 27 -5.42 10.15 -8.08
N ALA A 28 -4.21 9.58 -8.19
CA ALA A 28 -2.97 10.32 -7.97
C ALA A 28 -2.80 11.44 -9.01
N ARG A 29 -3.02 11.15 -10.28
CA ARG A 29 -2.98 12.14 -11.37
C ARG A 29 -4.00 13.26 -11.15
N ALA A 30 -5.23 12.90 -10.82
CA ALA A 30 -6.29 13.88 -10.55
C ALA A 30 -5.99 14.76 -9.33
N ALA A 31 -5.48 14.18 -8.24
CA ALA A 31 -5.10 14.90 -7.04
C ALA A 31 -3.90 15.84 -7.30
N TYR A 32 -2.89 15.35 -8.04
CA TYR A 32 -1.72 16.14 -8.41
C TYR A 32 -2.10 17.36 -9.25
N ALA A 33 -2.97 17.19 -10.24
CA ALA A 33 -3.49 18.29 -11.07
C ALA A 33 -4.22 19.36 -10.25
N GLN A 34 -4.82 18.97 -9.11
CA GLN A 34 -5.44 19.87 -8.14
C GLN A 34 -4.46 20.48 -7.14
N GLY A 35 -3.16 20.21 -7.27
CA GLY A 35 -2.10 20.75 -6.42
C GLY A 35 -1.82 19.95 -5.15
N ALA A 36 -2.39 18.75 -4.97
CA ALA A 36 -2.01 17.87 -3.86
C ALA A 36 -0.57 17.38 -4.02
N ARG A 37 0.10 17.18 -2.88
CA ARG A 37 1.46 16.62 -2.83
C ARG A 37 1.55 15.40 -1.90
N LEU A 38 0.44 15.00 -1.34
CA LEU A 38 0.27 13.74 -0.61
C LEU A 38 -1.07 13.13 -1.00
N LEU A 39 -1.08 11.85 -1.40
CA LEU A 39 -2.27 11.02 -1.57
C LEU A 39 -2.26 9.91 -0.54
N LEU A 40 -3.37 9.75 0.17
CA LEU A 40 -3.61 8.61 1.05
C LEU A 40 -4.62 7.67 0.43
N THR A 41 -4.33 6.38 0.39
CA THR A 41 -5.28 5.34 0.01
C THR A 41 -5.72 4.53 1.22
N PRO A 42 -6.85 3.80 1.15
CA PRO A 42 -7.29 2.91 2.22
C PRO A 42 -6.28 1.79 2.54
N GLU A 43 -6.45 1.19 3.70
CA GLU A 43 -5.77 -0.04 4.09
C GLU A 43 -5.98 -1.13 3.03
N LEU A 44 -4.89 -1.86 2.70
CA LEU A 44 -4.89 -2.96 1.72
C LEU A 44 -5.49 -2.58 0.35
N SER A 45 -5.39 -1.32 -0.04
CA SER A 45 -6.01 -0.77 -1.27
C SER A 45 -5.61 -1.50 -2.55
N ILE A 46 -4.43 -2.12 -2.60
CA ILE A 46 -3.98 -2.90 -3.77
C ILE A 46 -4.82 -4.15 -3.99
N CYS A 47 -5.15 -4.87 -2.94
CA CYS A 47 -5.90 -6.13 -3.05
C CYS A 47 -7.34 -6.03 -2.55
N ALA A 48 -7.70 -4.89 -2.00
CA ALA A 48 -8.92 -4.60 -1.23
C ALA A 48 -9.02 -5.41 0.07
N TYR A 49 -10.07 -5.17 0.84
CA TYR A 49 -10.33 -5.79 2.13
C TYR A 49 -11.70 -6.49 2.07
N ILE A 50 -11.82 -7.74 2.43
CA ILE A 50 -10.90 -8.66 3.08
C ILE A 50 -10.57 -9.79 2.10
N CYS A 51 -9.29 -10.18 1.98
CA CYS A 51 -8.83 -11.24 1.07
C CYS A 51 -8.70 -12.62 1.74
N GLU A 52 -8.89 -12.69 3.06
CA GLU A 52 -8.86 -13.93 3.85
C GLU A 52 -7.65 -14.82 3.52
N ASP A 53 -7.86 -16.10 3.27
CA ASP A 53 -6.79 -17.09 3.02
C ASP A 53 -5.99 -16.84 1.73
N LEU A 54 -6.39 -15.90 0.88
CA LEU A 54 -5.55 -15.46 -0.24
C LEU A 54 -4.22 -14.88 0.24
N PHE A 55 -4.19 -14.24 1.43
CA PHE A 55 -2.95 -13.77 2.04
C PHE A 55 -1.95 -14.89 2.33
N LEU A 56 -2.38 -16.14 2.42
CA LEU A 56 -1.51 -17.30 2.64
C LEU A 56 -0.81 -17.76 1.36
N ARG A 57 -1.20 -17.26 0.19
CA ARG A 57 -0.66 -17.66 -1.12
C ARG A 57 0.51 -16.78 -1.53
N PRO A 58 1.73 -17.33 -1.72
CA PRO A 58 2.89 -16.54 -2.15
C PRO A 58 2.67 -15.80 -3.47
N SER A 59 1.96 -16.41 -4.42
CA SER A 59 1.64 -15.79 -5.71
C SER A 59 0.74 -14.56 -5.57
N PHE A 60 -0.18 -14.57 -4.58
CA PHE A 60 -1.03 -13.41 -4.31
C PHE A 60 -0.21 -12.25 -3.75
N ILE A 61 0.70 -12.51 -2.81
CA ILE A 61 1.61 -11.49 -2.25
C ILE A 61 2.51 -10.92 -3.36
N ALA A 62 3.09 -11.78 -4.20
CA ALA A 62 3.91 -11.34 -5.32
C ALA A 62 3.13 -10.45 -6.31
N ALA A 63 1.89 -10.78 -6.62
CA ALA A 63 1.04 -9.96 -7.47
C ALA A 63 0.72 -8.59 -6.84
N CYS A 64 0.56 -8.51 -5.51
CA CYS A 64 0.43 -7.24 -4.81
C CYS A 64 1.70 -6.39 -4.92
N ASP A 65 2.88 -7.00 -4.74
CA ASP A 65 4.17 -6.30 -4.88
C ASP A 65 4.37 -5.75 -6.30
N ASP A 66 4.00 -6.53 -7.33
CA ASP A 66 4.12 -6.09 -8.73
C ASP A 66 3.13 -4.97 -9.06
N ALA A 67 1.94 -4.97 -8.46
CA ALA A 67 0.99 -3.87 -8.59
C ALA A 67 1.53 -2.58 -7.94
N VAL A 68 2.18 -2.66 -6.77
CA VAL A 68 2.84 -1.50 -6.12
C VAL A 68 3.95 -0.94 -7.00
N LYS A 69 4.79 -1.80 -7.60
CA LYS A 69 5.83 -1.39 -8.56
C LYS A 69 5.21 -0.69 -9.79
N THR A 70 4.06 -1.18 -10.24
CA THR A 70 3.32 -0.56 -11.36
C THR A 70 2.83 0.83 -10.98
N VAL A 71 2.23 1.00 -9.78
CA VAL A 71 1.85 2.33 -9.29
C VAL A 71 3.07 3.24 -9.25
N ALA A 72 4.21 2.79 -8.69
CA ALA A 72 5.43 3.58 -8.61
C ALA A 72 5.89 4.04 -10.01
N ARG A 73 6.03 3.11 -10.94
CA ARG A 73 6.47 3.42 -12.31
C ARG A 73 5.54 4.39 -13.03
N GLU A 74 4.23 4.15 -12.95
CA GLU A 74 3.20 4.91 -13.67
C GLU A 74 2.87 6.28 -13.05
N THR A 75 3.41 6.57 -11.87
CA THR A 75 3.26 7.88 -11.20
C THR A 75 4.60 8.62 -11.07
N ALA A 76 5.64 8.15 -11.75
CA ALA A 76 6.98 8.76 -11.69
C ALA A 76 7.01 10.22 -12.20
N GLU A 77 6.09 10.58 -13.10
CA GLU A 77 5.94 11.93 -13.63
C GLU A 77 5.32 12.93 -12.62
N LEU A 78 4.73 12.45 -11.52
CA LEU A 78 4.11 13.28 -10.48
C LEU A 78 5.16 13.80 -9.49
N ALA A 79 6.06 14.62 -9.97
CA ALA A 79 7.26 15.06 -9.26
C ALA A 79 6.96 15.58 -7.84
N GLY A 80 7.67 15.03 -6.85
CA GLY A 80 7.55 15.42 -5.45
C GLY A 80 6.25 15.03 -4.74
N MET A 81 5.32 14.33 -5.42
CA MET A 81 4.12 13.81 -4.78
C MET A 81 4.42 12.51 -4.05
N ALA A 82 4.07 12.43 -2.77
CA ALA A 82 4.07 11.19 -2.02
C ALA A 82 2.71 10.49 -2.15
N ILE A 83 2.72 9.18 -2.39
CA ILE A 83 1.52 8.33 -2.48
C ILE A 83 1.66 7.21 -1.46
N VAL A 84 0.73 7.15 -0.50
CA VAL A 84 0.69 6.10 0.52
C VAL A 84 -0.27 5.01 0.07
N VAL A 85 0.25 3.80 -0.12
CA VAL A 85 -0.49 2.66 -0.69
C VAL A 85 -0.51 1.50 0.30
N GLY A 86 -1.72 1.08 0.70
CA GLY A 86 -1.92 -0.08 1.58
C GLY A 86 -1.83 -1.40 0.79
N HIS A 87 -0.98 -2.33 1.27
CA HIS A 87 -0.84 -3.66 0.67
C HIS A 87 -0.19 -4.67 1.62
N PRO A 88 -0.38 -6.00 1.41
CA PRO A 88 0.36 -7.01 2.15
C PRO A 88 1.81 -7.08 1.67
N VAL A 89 2.76 -7.23 2.58
CA VAL A 89 4.18 -7.45 2.27
C VAL A 89 4.61 -8.81 2.80
N GLY A 90 5.28 -9.60 1.96
CA GLY A 90 5.92 -10.86 2.34
C GLY A 90 7.44 -10.74 2.33
N ARG A 91 8.10 -11.18 3.41
CA ARG A 91 9.55 -11.31 3.46
C ARG A 91 9.92 -12.76 3.16
N GLY A 92 10.38 -13.06 1.96
CA GLY A 92 10.84 -14.40 1.58
C GLY A 92 11.45 -14.43 0.19
N ALA A 93 12.33 -15.39 -0.08
CA ALA A 93 12.87 -15.61 -1.39
C ALA A 93 11.75 -16.03 -2.36
N GLN A 94 11.80 -15.53 -3.58
CA GLN A 94 10.86 -15.92 -4.65
C GLN A 94 10.73 -17.44 -4.73
N GLY A 95 9.51 -17.95 -4.78
CA GLY A 95 9.20 -19.37 -4.97
C GLY A 95 9.15 -20.21 -3.71
N LYS A 96 9.42 -19.67 -2.51
CA LYS A 96 9.27 -20.38 -1.24
C LYS A 96 8.01 -19.91 -0.51
N SER A 97 7.31 -20.84 0.15
CA SER A 97 6.20 -20.50 1.02
C SER A 97 6.65 -19.55 2.12
N VAL A 98 6.02 -18.37 2.19
CA VAL A 98 6.31 -17.37 3.22
C VAL A 98 5.48 -17.73 4.46
N SER A 99 6.14 -17.96 5.59
CA SER A 99 5.45 -18.22 6.84
C SER A 99 4.63 -17.00 7.31
N VAL A 100 3.64 -17.21 8.17
CA VAL A 100 2.83 -16.11 8.74
C VAL A 100 3.72 -15.06 9.40
N SER A 101 4.79 -15.49 10.08
CA SER A 101 5.76 -14.59 10.73
C SER A 101 6.56 -13.69 9.78
N GLN A 102 6.41 -13.87 8.47
CA GLN A 102 7.13 -13.09 7.45
C GLN A 102 6.18 -12.18 6.63
N ARG A 103 4.90 -12.10 6.99
CA ARG A 103 3.93 -11.23 6.31
C ARG A 103 3.48 -10.09 7.22
N THR A 104 3.34 -8.92 6.63
CA THR A 104 2.86 -7.71 7.31
C THR A 104 1.75 -7.04 6.51
N ASN A 105 0.78 -6.46 7.20
CA ASN A 105 -0.14 -5.50 6.62
C ASN A 105 0.58 -4.15 6.62
N SER A 106 0.88 -3.62 5.44
CA SER A 106 1.81 -2.50 5.31
C SER A 106 1.24 -1.35 4.48
N ALA A 107 1.83 -0.19 4.69
CA ALA A 107 1.68 0.98 3.84
C ALA A 107 3.04 1.34 3.24
N SER A 108 3.15 1.34 1.93
CA SER A 108 4.32 1.84 1.21
C SER A 108 4.15 3.29 0.83
N VAL A 109 5.18 4.09 1.01
CA VAL A 109 5.26 5.47 0.51
C VAL A 109 6.00 5.44 -0.81
N ILE A 110 5.31 5.86 -1.87
CA ILE A 110 5.84 5.95 -3.23
C ILE A 110 6.11 7.41 -3.54
N ARG A 111 7.27 7.73 -4.10
CA ARG A 111 7.63 9.04 -4.62
C ARG A 111 8.66 8.92 -5.73
N ASP A 112 8.53 9.76 -6.77
CA ASP A 112 9.46 9.85 -7.90
C ASP A 112 9.81 8.46 -8.51
N GLY A 113 8.79 7.65 -8.74
CA GLY A 113 8.90 6.34 -9.40
C GLY A 113 9.39 5.19 -8.54
N ARG A 114 9.53 5.35 -7.22
CA ARG A 114 10.06 4.32 -6.31
C ARG A 114 9.35 4.30 -4.96
N VAL A 115 9.39 3.17 -4.31
CA VAL A 115 9.04 3.05 -2.87
C VAL A 115 10.21 3.63 -2.08
N ILE A 116 9.92 4.66 -1.27
CA ILE A 116 10.92 5.34 -0.43
C ILE A 116 10.87 4.88 1.02
N GLU A 117 9.68 4.46 1.49
CA GLU A 117 9.45 3.98 2.86
C GLU A 117 8.40 2.87 2.86
N ASN A 118 8.44 2.02 3.89
CA ASN A 118 7.42 1.02 4.17
C ASN A 118 7.14 0.95 5.66
N TYR A 119 5.89 1.11 6.04
CA TYR A 119 5.42 0.97 7.42
C TYR A 119 4.56 -0.27 7.57
N ALA A 120 4.91 -1.13 8.52
CA ALA A 120 4.10 -2.30 8.88
C ALA A 120 3.16 -1.96 10.04
N LYS A 121 1.88 -2.27 9.88
CA LYS A 121 0.84 -2.07 10.88
C LYS A 121 1.20 -2.75 12.20
N ARG A 122 1.15 -2.02 13.30
CA ARG A 122 1.57 -2.51 14.62
C ARG A 122 0.44 -3.15 15.41
N LEU A 123 -0.75 -2.55 15.37
CA LEU A 123 -1.93 -3.03 16.08
C LEU A 123 -2.82 -3.81 15.11
N LEU A 124 -2.83 -5.12 15.23
CA LEU A 124 -3.61 -6.03 14.39
C LEU A 124 -4.91 -6.37 15.15
N PRO A 125 -6.08 -5.92 14.69
CA PRO A 125 -7.35 -6.32 15.28
C PRO A 125 -7.55 -7.83 15.14
N ASN A 126 -7.96 -8.46 16.22
CA ASN A 126 -8.20 -9.91 16.29
C ASN A 126 -9.39 -10.20 17.19
N TYR A 127 -10.54 -9.61 16.83
CA TYR A 127 -11.80 -9.71 17.57
C TYR A 127 -12.97 -9.59 16.59
N GLN A 128 -14.09 -10.19 16.91
CA GLN A 128 -15.30 -10.28 16.09
C GLN A 128 -14.98 -10.83 14.68
N VAL A 129 -15.19 -10.00 13.63
CA VAL A 129 -14.93 -10.37 12.24
C VAL A 129 -13.46 -10.21 11.83
N PHE A 130 -12.63 -9.63 12.70
CA PHE A 130 -11.24 -9.37 12.41
C PHE A 130 -10.34 -10.51 12.91
N ASP A 131 -9.56 -11.10 12.02
CA ASP A 131 -8.60 -12.16 12.31
C ASP A 131 -7.24 -11.87 11.65
N GLU A 132 -6.73 -10.64 11.83
CA GLU A 132 -5.50 -10.22 11.15
C GLU A 132 -4.26 -10.97 11.63
N ARG A 133 -4.23 -11.44 12.87
CA ARG A 133 -3.09 -12.22 13.41
C ARG A 133 -2.95 -13.59 12.77
N ARG A 134 -3.99 -14.10 12.11
CA ARG A 134 -3.93 -15.32 11.30
C ARG A 134 -3.02 -15.11 10.08
N TYR A 135 -2.97 -13.91 9.55
CA TYR A 135 -2.31 -13.59 8.28
C TYR A 135 -1.03 -12.79 8.44
N PHE A 136 -0.96 -11.93 9.44
CA PHE A 136 0.07 -10.91 9.58
C PHE A 136 0.75 -10.94 10.94
N THR A 137 2.01 -10.50 10.94
CA THR A 137 2.80 -10.22 12.15
C THR A 137 2.78 -8.71 12.40
N PRO A 138 2.68 -8.26 13.66
CA PRO A 138 2.77 -6.86 14.00
C PRO A 138 4.10 -6.25 13.56
N GLY A 139 4.04 -5.05 12.99
CA GLY A 139 5.22 -4.25 12.69
C GLY A 139 5.91 -3.71 13.95
N GLN A 140 7.14 -3.27 13.77
CA GLN A 140 7.93 -2.62 14.81
C GLN A 140 8.51 -1.31 14.26
N GLY A 141 8.58 -0.29 15.10
CA GLY A 141 9.13 1.00 14.71
C GLY A 141 8.12 2.01 14.20
N THR A 142 8.63 3.15 13.81
CA THR A 142 7.91 4.29 13.24
C THR A 142 8.37 4.54 11.82
N CYS A 143 7.57 5.26 11.04
CA CYS A 143 7.92 5.71 9.70
C CYS A 143 7.68 7.21 9.63
N VAL A 144 8.69 7.95 9.21
CA VAL A 144 8.61 9.40 8.99
C VAL A 144 9.13 9.67 7.58
N PHE A 145 8.40 10.45 6.82
CA PHE A 145 8.80 10.85 5.47
C PHE A 145 8.39 12.30 5.20
N GLU A 146 9.07 12.92 4.26
CA GLU A 146 8.75 14.28 3.82
C GLU A 146 7.72 14.25 2.70
N ALA A 147 6.75 15.17 2.74
CA ALA A 147 5.82 15.45 1.65
C ALA A 147 5.59 16.95 1.53
N GLY A 148 5.85 17.51 0.33
CA GLY A 148 5.63 18.91 0.05
C GLY A 148 6.40 19.88 0.98
N GLY A 149 7.59 19.47 1.44
CA GLY A 149 8.43 20.25 2.35
C GLY A 149 8.03 20.17 3.83
N VAL A 150 7.16 19.21 4.19
CA VAL A 150 6.73 18.93 5.57
C VAL A 150 7.06 17.48 5.91
N SER A 151 7.62 17.22 7.11
CA SER A 151 7.93 15.88 7.64
C SER A 151 7.17 15.60 8.92
#